data_db5e5174029b800420e39e31aab60a28
#
_entry.id   db5e5174029b800420e39e31aab60a28
#
_cell.length_a   1.000
_cell.length_b   1.000
_cell.length_c   1.000
_cell.angle_alpha   90.00
_cell.angle_beta   90.00
_cell.angle_gamma   90.00
#
_symmetry.space_group_name_H-M   'P 1'
#
loop_
_entity.id
_entity.type
_entity.pdbx_description
1 polymer ?
#
loop_
_entity_poly.entity_id
_entity_poly.type
_entity_poly.pdbx_seq_one_letter_code
_entity_poly.pdbx_strand_id
1 'polypeptide(L)'
;MINDSLLVVVDMLYDFIDGSLACLGADKAVANTLQFIKSTRNDDLPVFFIRDHHPADHSSFKEQGGIWPPHCVAGTRGGEIADELKPYADEDLTFDKGCDKAVEQYSGFDGRNSAGQSLGEVAAMLEPKDVYVCGIATEYCVRNTCEDLLKAGFHVILLQDCLADVDENGHREAIAAMRDEGIVIH
;
A
#
# COMPACT_ATOMS: atom_id res chain seq x y z
N MET A 1 14.36 11.22 -15.07
CA MET A 1 13.40 10.29 -15.70
C MET A 1 13.44 8.99 -14.92
N ILE A 2 12.30 8.54 -14.43
CA ILE A 2 12.14 7.29 -13.64
C ILE A 2 11.83 6.14 -14.62
N ASN A 3 12.63 6.01 -15.69
CA ASN A 3 12.44 4.96 -16.67
C ASN A 3 12.77 3.59 -16.04
N ASP A 4 12.04 2.58 -16.42
CA ASP A 4 12.18 1.20 -15.93
C ASP A 4 11.89 1.02 -14.43
N SER A 5 10.96 1.81 -13.89
CA SER A 5 10.54 1.74 -12.49
C SER A 5 9.04 1.51 -12.38
N LEU A 6 8.56 1.17 -11.18
CA LEU A 6 7.13 1.15 -10.86
C LEU A 6 6.85 1.84 -9.52
N LEU A 7 5.62 2.31 -9.33
CA LEU A 7 5.13 2.84 -8.06
C LEU A 7 4.11 1.88 -7.46
N VAL A 8 4.27 1.57 -6.18
CA VAL A 8 3.31 0.80 -5.38
C VAL A 8 2.66 1.74 -4.36
N VAL A 9 1.35 1.94 -4.48
CA VAL A 9 0.53 2.75 -3.58
C VAL A 9 -0.24 1.82 -2.65
N VAL A 10 0.11 1.85 -1.36
CA VAL A 10 -0.42 0.93 -0.35
C VAL A 10 -1.59 1.57 0.37
N ASP A 11 -2.76 0.95 0.30
CA ASP A 11 -3.94 1.18 1.16
C ASP A 11 -4.36 2.65 1.35
N MET A 12 -4.29 3.49 0.31
CA MET A 12 -4.83 4.85 0.37
C MET A 12 -6.36 4.82 0.23
N LEU A 13 -7.02 4.25 1.26
CA LEU A 13 -8.44 3.95 1.33
C LEU A 13 -9.15 4.86 2.33
N TYR A 14 -10.45 5.09 2.15
CA TYR A 14 -11.19 6.02 2.98
C TYR A 14 -11.18 5.69 4.47
N ASP A 15 -11.24 4.41 4.87
CA ASP A 15 -11.18 4.05 6.30
C ASP A 15 -9.86 4.42 6.96
N PHE A 16 -8.76 4.46 6.19
CA PHE A 16 -7.44 4.92 6.67
C PHE A 16 -7.22 6.43 6.53
N ILE A 17 -8.06 7.14 5.75
CA ILE A 17 -7.92 8.58 5.54
C ILE A 17 -8.79 9.36 6.54
N ASP A 18 -10.09 9.10 6.56
CA ASP A 18 -11.08 9.84 7.36
C ASP A 18 -12.15 8.93 8.02
N GLY A 19 -12.01 7.60 7.89
CA GLY A 19 -12.96 6.61 8.36
C GLY A 19 -12.61 5.95 9.69
N SER A 20 -12.95 4.66 9.81
CA SER A 20 -12.92 3.92 11.08
C SER A 20 -11.53 3.70 11.67
N LEU A 21 -10.48 3.80 10.86
CA LEU A 21 -9.08 3.62 11.27
C LEU A 21 -8.21 4.75 10.69
N ALA A 22 -8.71 5.99 10.77
CA ALA A 22 -8.04 7.16 10.24
C ALA A 22 -6.62 7.33 10.80
N CYS A 23 -5.64 7.46 9.91
CA CYS A 23 -4.22 7.53 10.20
C CYS A 23 -3.71 8.98 10.19
N LEU A 24 -2.64 9.23 10.97
CA LEU A 24 -2.04 10.56 11.08
C LEU A 24 -1.37 10.94 9.76
N GLY A 25 -1.72 12.11 9.22
CA GLY A 25 -1.13 12.65 8.00
C GLY A 25 -1.65 12.05 6.69
N ALA A 26 -2.73 11.24 6.72
CA ALA A 26 -3.26 10.53 5.55
C ALA A 26 -3.63 11.47 4.39
N ASP A 27 -4.30 12.60 4.65
CA ASP A 27 -4.64 13.59 3.62
C ASP A 27 -3.39 14.14 2.91
N LYS A 28 -2.33 14.41 3.69
CA LYS A 28 -1.05 14.88 3.15
C LYS A 28 -0.37 13.80 2.32
N ALA A 29 -0.38 12.55 2.79
CA ALA A 29 0.20 11.42 2.06
C ALA A 29 -0.49 11.24 0.70
N VAL A 30 -1.84 11.29 0.65
CA VAL A 30 -2.63 11.24 -0.59
C VAL A 30 -2.26 12.38 -1.54
N ALA A 31 -2.22 13.62 -1.03
CA ALA A 31 -1.88 14.80 -1.84
C ALA A 31 -0.46 14.71 -2.43
N ASN A 32 0.52 14.29 -1.63
CA ASN A 32 1.91 14.13 -2.07
C ASN A 32 2.05 12.99 -3.09
N THR A 33 1.37 11.87 -2.88
CA THR A 33 1.32 10.74 -3.83
C THR A 33 0.74 11.18 -5.17
N LEU A 34 -0.37 11.92 -5.15
CA LEU A 34 -0.95 12.49 -6.37
C LEU A 34 0.03 13.42 -7.10
N GLN A 35 0.77 14.24 -6.34
CA GLN A 35 1.79 15.13 -6.92
C GLN A 35 2.93 14.30 -7.53
N PHE A 36 3.41 13.25 -6.87
CA PHE A 36 4.43 12.35 -7.39
C PHE A 36 3.98 11.70 -8.71
N ILE A 37 2.80 11.09 -8.75
CA ILE A 37 2.22 10.48 -9.96
C ILE A 37 2.13 11.50 -11.11
N LYS A 38 1.67 12.72 -10.83
CA LYS A 38 1.58 13.77 -11.86
C LYS A 38 2.94 14.22 -12.37
N SER A 39 3.95 14.26 -11.52
CA SER A 39 5.31 14.68 -11.89
C SER A 39 6.02 13.65 -12.77
N THR A 40 5.63 12.36 -12.63
CA THR A 40 6.21 11.22 -13.37
C THR A 40 5.38 10.78 -14.58
N ARG A 41 4.28 11.49 -14.88
CA ARG A 41 3.34 11.10 -15.95
C ARG A 41 3.97 10.94 -17.33
N ASN A 42 5.06 11.67 -17.62
CA ASN A 42 5.76 11.59 -18.90
C ASN A 42 6.77 10.43 -18.98
N ASP A 43 6.95 9.71 -17.88
CA ASP A 43 7.92 8.61 -17.77
C ASP A 43 7.25 7.22 -17.93
N ASP A 44 5.94 7.19 -18.27
CA ASP A 44 5.12 5.96 -18.39
C ASP A 44 5.25 5.03 -17.18
N LEU A 45 5.36 5.61 -15.97
CA LEU A 45 5.50 4.88 -14.72
C LEU A 45 4.25 4.04 -14.42
N PRO A 46 4.32 2.70 -14.40
CA PRO A 46 3.21 1.88 -13.94
C PRO A 46 2.89 2.18 -12.47
N VAL A 47 1.61 2.30 -12.13
CA VAL A 47 1.15 2.54 -10.77
C VAL A 47 0.33 1.34 -10.31
N PHE A 48 0.86 0.62 -9.31
CA PHE A 48 0.18 -0.49 -8.66
C PHE A 48 -0.53 0.02 -7.42
N PHE A 49 -1.78 -0.36 -7.25
CA PHE A 49 -2.56 -0.08 -6.05
C PHE A 49 -2.73 -1.35 -5.24
N ILE A 50 -2.47 -1.28 -3.94
CA ILE A 50 -2.83 -2.31 -2.97
C ILE A 50 -4.08 -1.84 -2.25
N ARG A 51 -4.99 -2.77 -1.99
CA ARG A 51 -6.24 -2.47 -1.32
C ARG A 51 -6.59 -3.56 -0.32
N ASP A 52 -6.77 -3.19 0.95
CA ASP A 52 -7.45 -4.05 1.91
C ASP A 52 -8.89 -4.30 1.43
N HIS A 53 -9.27 -5.58 1.39
CA HIS A 53 -10.57 -6.01 0.89
C HIS A 53 -11.15 -7.08 1.81
N HIS A 54 -11.50 -6.66 3.04
CA HIS A 54 -11.91 -7.56 4.09
C HIS A 54 -13.36 -8.00 3.98
N PRO A 55 -13.68 -9.30 4.17
CA PRO A 55 -15.06 -9.69 4.47
C PRO A 55 -15.51 -9.10 5.82
N ALA A 56 -16.82 -8.90 5.98
CA ALA A 56 -17.39 -8.24 7.16
C ALA A 56 -17.11 -8.97 8.50
N ASP A 57 -16.75 -10.25 8.44
CA ASP A 57 -16.43 -11.11 9.59
C ASP A 57 -14.92 -11.47 9.67
N HIS A 58 -14.05 -10.58 9.18
CA HIS A 58 -12.60 -10.81 9.17
C HIS A 58 -12.02 -10.91 10.59
N SER A 59 -11.10 -11.86 10.79
CA SER A 59 -10.51 -12.19 12.10
C SER A 59 -9.71 -11.05 12.74
N SER A 60 -9.24 -10.07 11.97
CA SER A 60 -8.54 -8.89 12.51
C SER A 60 -9.45 -7.94 13.29
N PHE A 61 -10.76 -8.04 13.11
CA PHE A 61 -11.73 -7.13 13.73
C PHE A 61 -11.98 -7.48 15.21
N LYS A 62 -12.16 -6.47 16.04
CA LYS A 62 -12.43 -6.61 17.50
C LYS A 62 -13.63 -7.52 17.78
N GLU A 63 -14.65 -7.46 16.95
CA GLU A 63 -15.85 -8.30 17.05
C GLU A 63 -15.57 -9.79 16.80
N GLN A 64 -14.47 -10.09 16.14
CA GLN A 64 -13.99 -11.45 15.85
C GLN A 64 -12.79 -11.85 16.73
N GLY A 65 -12.43 -11.02 17.71
CA GLY A 65 -11.30 -11.28 18.62
C GLY A 65 -9.97 -10.68 18.18
N GLY A 66 -9.95 -9.91 17.10
CA GLY A 66 -8.79 -9.16 16.62
C GLY A 66 -8.58 -7.84 17.38
N ILE A 67 -7.66 -7.02 16.87
CA ILE A 67 -7.26 -5.77 17.54
C ILE A 67 -7.84 -4.51 16.84
N TRP A 68 -8.28 -4.62 15.60
CA TRP A 68 -8.73 -3.48 14.79
C TRP A 68 -10.25 -3.25 14.87
N PRO A 69 -10.74 -2.03 14.72
CA PRO A 69 -12.14 -1.81 14.38
C PRO A 69 -12.44 -2.40 12.99
N PRO A 70 -13.69 -2.71 12.64
CA PRO A 70 -14.04 -3.02 11.26
C PRO A 70 -13.60 -1.89 10.32
N HIS A 71 -12.82 -2.22 9.29
CA HIS A 71 -12.28 -1.30 8.31
C HIS A 71 -12.15 -1.97 6.95
N CYS A 72 -12.14 -1.19 5.90
CA CYS A 72 -11.95 -1.63 4.51
C CYS A 72 -12.81 -2.84 4.13
N VAL A 73 -14.04 -2.86 4.65
CA VAL A 73 -14.99 -3.95 4.35
C VAL A 73 -15.38 -3.89 2.87
N ALA A 74 -15.29 -5.03 2.21
CA ALA A 74 -15.58 -5.19 0.79
C ALA A 74 -16.95 -4.61 0.41
N GLY A 75 -16.99 -3.79 -0.65
CA GLY A 75 -18.22 -3.16 -1.14
C GLY A 75 -18.69 -1.95 -0.33
N THR A 76 -17.94 -1.51 0.70
CA THR A 76 -18.22 -0.26 1.41
C THR A 76 -17.32 0.86 0.93
N ARG A 77 -17.75 2.13 1.16
CA ARG A 77 -16.91 3.29 0.85
C ARG A 77 -15.55 3.25 1.59
N GLY A 78 -15.51 2.70 2.78
CA GLY A 78 -14.28 2.60 3.57
C GLY A 78 -13.15 1.85 2.85
N GLY A 79 -13.49 0.83 2.06
CA GLY A 79 -12.55 0.05 1.24
C GLY A 79 -12.27 0.62 -0.15
N GLU A 80 -12.82 1.82 -0.50
CA GLU A 80 -12.55 2.45 -1.79
C GLU A 80 -11.26 3.28 -1.75
N ILE A 81 -10.53 3.29 -2.87
CA ILE A 81 -9.38 4.17 -3.10
C ILE A 81 -9.84 5.64 -3.06
N ALA A 82 -9.03 6.52 -2.51
CA ALA A 82 -9.26 7.97 -2.50
C ALA A 82 -9.63 8.49 -3.90
N ASP A 83 -10.67 9.32 -3.98
CA ASP A 83 -11.22 9.80 -5.28
C ASP A 83 -10.17 10.50 -6.14
N GLU A 84 -9.20 11.19 -5.54
CA GLU A 84 -8.11 11.88 -6.23
C GLU A 84 -7.16 10.91 -6.94
N LEU A 85 -7.02 9.68 -6.42
CA LEU A 85 -6.12 8.64 -6.94
C LEU A 85 -6.85 7.65 -7.87
N LYS A 86 -8.16 7.50 -7.78
CA LYS A 86 -8.96 6.61 -8.63
C LYS A 86 -8.68 6.74 -10.14
N PRO A 87 -8.46 7.95 -10.72
CA PRO A 87 -8.15 8.06 -12.15
C PRO A 87 -6.86 7.39 -12.60
N TYR A 88 -6.02 6.98 -11.66
CA TYR A 88 -4.74 6.31 -11.90
C TYR A 88 -4.76 4.81 -11.54
N ALA A 89 -5.85 4.35 -10.94
CA ALA A 89 -6.02 2.95 -10.57
C ALA A 89 -6.57 2.16 -11.76
N ASP A 90 -5.73 1.26 -12.27
CA ASP A 90 -6.10 0.27 -13.28
C ASP A 90 -6.52 -1.02 -12.57
N GLU A 91 -7.61 -1.66 -13.00
CA GLU A 91 -8.10 -2.91 -12.37
C GLU A 91 -7.08 -4.05 -12.50
N ASP A 92 -6.32 -4.10 -13.59
CA ASP A 92 -5.28 -5.12 -13.80
C ASP A 92 -4.02 -4.87 -12.95
N LEU A 93 -3.85 -3.62 -12.44
CA LEU A 93 -2.76 -3.19 -11.58
C LEU A 93 -3.24 -2.83 -10.16
N THR A 94 -4.45 -3.25 -9.80
CA THR A 94 -5.01 -3.13 -8.44
C THR A 94 -5.07 -4.51 -7.81
N PHE A 95 -4.47 -4.64 -6.63
CA PHE A 95 -4.26 -5.91 -5.93
C PHE A 95 -4.98 -5.90 -4.58
N ASP A 96 -5.95 -6.80 -4.43
CA ASP A 96 -6.70 -6.96 -3.19
C ASP A 96 -5.96 -7.90 -2.23
N LYS A 97 -5.87 -7.52 -0.96
CA LYS A 97 -5.34 -8.33 0.14
C LYS A 97 -6.33 -8.44 1.29
N GLY A 98 -6.05 -9.36 2.25
CA GLY A 98 -6.92 -9.56 3.39
C GLY A 98 -8.31 -10.13 3.04
N CYS A 99 -8.42 -10.82 1.90
CA CYS A 99 -9.68 -11.41 1.43
C CYS A 99 -10.05 -12.69 2.17
N ASP A 100 -9.08 -13.40 2.77
CA ASP A 100 -9.36 -14.60 3.59
C ASP A 100 -9.67 -14.15 5.03
N LYS A 101 -10.90 -14.39 5.46
CA LYS A 101 -11.38 -13.99 6.78
C LYS A 101 -10.59 -14.54 7.97
N ALA A 102 -9.85 -15.62 7.78
CA ALA A 102 -9.09 -16.30 8.84
C ALA A 102 -7.62 -15.86 8.92
N VAL A 103 -7.14 -15.07 7.94
CA VAL A 103 -5.72 -14.75 7.78
C VAL A 103 -5.50 -13.25 7.78
N GLU A 104 -4.74 -12.75 8.78
CA GLU A 104 -4.25 -11.37 8.76
C GLU A 104 -3.16 -11.22 7.69
N GLN A 105 -3.32 -10.23 6.80
CA GLN A 105 -2.40 -10.01 5.68
C GLN A 105 -2.04 -8.53 5.58
N TYR A 106 -0.90 -8.14 6.16
CA TYR A 106 -0.42 -6.76 6.03
C TYR A 106 0.27 -6.50 4.69
N SER A 107 1.13 -7.42 4.24
CA SER A 107 1.85 -7.28 2.97
C SER A 107 0.92 -7.39 1.76
N GLY A 108 1.06 -6.45 0.82
CA GLY A 108 0.39 -6.50 -0.47
C GLY A 108 1.09 -7.36 -1.51
N PHE A 109 2.27 -7.92 -1.20
CA PHE A 109 3.08 -8.67 -2.17
C PHE A 109 2.34 -9.86 -2.79
N ASP A 110 1.57 -10.60 -1.97
CA ASP A 110 0.72 -11.71 -2.39
C ASP A 110 -0.74 -11.30 -2.69
N GLY A 111 -1.06 -9.99 -2.60
CA GLY A 111 -2.34 -9.44 -3.02
C GLY A 111 -2.62 -9.76 -4.48
N ARG A 112 -3.90 -9.95 -4.86
CA ARG A 112 -4.25 -10.45 -6.19
C ARG A 112 -5.10 -9.47 -6.96
N ASN A 113 -4.78 -9.32 -8.26
CA ASN A 113 -5.57 -8.54 -9.21
C ASN A 113 -6.78 -9.33 -9.75
N SER A 114 -7.55 -8.71 -10.63
CA SER A 114 -8.73 -9.29 -11.28
C SER A 114 -8.42 -10.58 -12.06
N ALA A 115 -7.20 -10.74 -12.58
CA ALA A 115 -6.72 -11.94 -13.28
C ALA A 115 -6.20 -13.03 -12.33
N GLY A 116 -6.17 -12.80 -11.01
CA GLY A 116 -5.67 -13.71 -10.00
C GLY A 116 -4.14 -13.75 -9.88
N GLN A 117 -3.43 -12.84 -10.54
CA GLN A 117 -1.97 -12.71 -10.43
C GLN A 117 -1.61 -11.93 -9.17
N SER A 118 -0.52 -12.31 -8.49
CA SER A 118 -0.03 -11.54 -7.35
C SER A 118 0.73 -10.28 -7.79
N LEU A 119 0.83 -9.29 -6.90
CA LEU A 119 1.65 -8.11 -7.13
C LEU A 119 3.10 -8.51 -7.45
N GLY A 120 3.66 -9.44 -6.68
CA GLY A 120 5.02 -9.93 -6.88
C GLY A 120 5.21 -10.58 -8.25
N GLU A 121 4.24 -11.37 -8.74
CA GLU A 121 4.27 -11.97 -10.08
C GLU A 121 4.25 -10.91 -11.17
N VAL A 122 3.36 -9.92 -11.09
CA VAL A 122 3.26 -8.85 -12.09
C VAL A 122 4.49 -7.94 -12.05
N ALA A 123 4.98 -7.58 -10.86
CA ALA A 123 6.20 -6.80 -10.71
C ALA A 123 7.42 -7.53 -11.33
N ALA A 124 7.54 -8.84 -11.10
CA ALA A 124 8.63 -9.64 -11.68
C ALA A 124 8.60 -9.69 -13.21
N MET A 125 7.41 -9.68 -13.82
CA MET A 125 7.28 -9.64 -15.30
C MET A 125 7.74 -8.31 -15.89
N LEU A 126 7.63 -7.21 -15.14
CA LEU A 126 8.05 -5.88 -15.59
C LEU A 126 9.57 -5.65 -15.41
N GLU A 127 10.24 -6.47 -14.61
CA GLU A 127 11.68 -6.36 -14.30
C GLU A 127 12.11 -4.91 -13.95
N PRO A 128 11.42 -4.21 -13.03
CA PRO A 128 11.70 -2.82 -12.75
C PRO A 128 13.08 -2.65 -12.13
N LYS A 129 13.77 -1.58 -12.51
CA LYS A 129 15.03 -1.19 -11.89
C LYS A 129 14.81 -0.72 -10.44
N ASP A 130 13.78 0.09 -10.23
CA ASP A 130 13.43 0.66 -8.93
C ASP A 130 11.94 0.45 -8.66
N VAL A 131 11.61 0.08 -7.41
CA VAL A 131 10.23 -0.01 -6.92
C VAL A 131 10.01 1.08 -5.88
N TYR A 132 9.31 2.13 -6.27
CA TYR A 132 8.89 3.17 -5.34
C TYR A 132 7.69 2.69 -4.55
N VAL A 133 7.69 2.91 -3.23
CA VAL A 133 6.57 2.53 -2.36
C VAL A 133 6.12 3.74 -1.53
N CYS A 134 4.82 3.91 -1.43
CA CYS A 134 4.16 4.90 -0.57
C CYS A 134 2.86 4.34 -0.01
N GLY A 135 2.24 5.02 0.94
CA GLY A 135 0.92 4.62 1.43
C GLY A 135 0.73 4.61 2.94
N ILE A 136 -0.20 3.79 3.39
CA ILE A 136 -0.75 3.70 4.74
C ILE A 136 -0.87 2.23 5.18
N ALA A 137 -0.61 1.84 6.42
CA ALA A 137 0.15 2.60 7.41
C ALA A 137 1.61 2.19 7.36
N THR A 138 2.50 3.15 7.62
CA THR A 138 3.96 2.99 7.52
C THR A 138 4.46 1.75 8.28
N GLU A 139 4.04 1.58 9.53
CA GLU A 139 4.50 0.54 10.45
C GLU A 139 3.84 -0.83 10.23
N TYR A 140 2.83 -0.91 9.37
CA TYR A 140 2.08 -2.14 9.06
C TYR A 140 2.18 -2.50 7.57
N CYS A 141 1.18 -2.15 6.77
CA CYS A 141 1.06 -2.61 5.39
C CYS A 141 2.23 -2.13 4.52
N VAL A 142 2.67 -0.88 4.68
CA VAL A 142 3.80 -0.34 3.91
C VAL A 142 5.08 -1.10 4.23
N ARG A 143 5.45 -1.21 5.51
CA ARG A 143 6.65 -1.91 5.95
C ARG A 143 6.66 -3.36 5.47
N ASN A 144 5.60 -4.12 5.73
CA ASN A 144 5.53 -5.53 5.34
C ASN A 144 5.63 -5.72 3.82
N THR A 145 5.01 -4.82 3.04
CA THR A 145 5.12 -4.85 1.58
C THR A 145 6.55 -4.54 1.10
N CYS A 146 7.20 -3.53 1.68
CA CYS A 146 8.60 -3.19 1.37
C CYS A 146 9.55 -4.34 1.68
N GLU A 147 9.39 -4.97 2.86
CA GLU A 147 10.22 -6.12 3.28
C GLU A 147 10.08 -7.30 2.32
N ASP A 148 8.85 -7.62 1.87
CA ASP A 148 8.64 -8.74 0.96
C ASP A 148 9.13 -8.44 -0.46
N LEU A 149 8.97 -7.21 -0.95
CA LEU A 149 9.60 -6.75 -2.19
C LEU A 149 11.13 -6.86 -2.12
N LEU A 150 11.74 -6.41 -1.02
CA LEU A 150 13.19 -6.51 -0.80
C LEU A 150 13.66 -7.96 -0.77
N LYS A 151 12.95 -8.86 -0.04
CA LYS A 151 13.24 -10.31 0.00
C LYS A 151 13.14 -10.96 -1.37
N ALA A 152 12.23 -10.47 -2.23
CA ALA A 152 12.10 -10.94 -3.62
C ALA A 152 13.20 -10.41 -4.55
N GLY A 153 14.10 -9.54 -4.05
CA GLY A 153 15.27 -9.04 -4.78
C GLY A 153 15.04 -7.70 -5.49
N PHE A 154 13.92 -7.03 -5.25
CA PHE A 154 13.68 -5.70 -5.81
C PHE A 154 14.50 -4.63 -5.09
N HIS A 155 14.91 -3.59 -5.84
CA HIS A 155 15.47 -2.38 -5.25
C HIS A 155 14.34 -1.44 -4.82
N VAL A 156 14.10 -1.35 -3.50
CA VAL A 156 12.94 -0.64 -2.94
C VAL A 156 13.34 0.76 -2.50
N ILE A 157 12.53 1.74 -2.91
CA ILE A 157 12.66 3.16 -2.55
C ILE A 157 11.36 3.62 -1.86
N LEU A 158 11.44 3.93 -0.58
CA LEU A 158 10.31 4.43 0.20
C LEU A 158 10.18 5.94 0.05
N LEU A 159 9.01 6.42 -0.39
CA LEU A 159 8.69 7.84 -0.50
C LEU A 159 8.20 8.38 0.86
N GLN A 160 9.13 8.87 1.68
CA GLN A 160 8.84 9.25 3.08
C GLN A 160 7.76 10.32 3.20
N ASP A 161 7.72 11.31 2.31
CA ASP A 161 6.71 12.37 2.35
C ASP A 161 5.30 11.92 1.91
N CYS A 162 5.18 10.69 1.37
CA CYS A 162 3.95 10.09 0.89
C CYS A 162 3.44 8.98 1.85
N LEU A 163 3.77 9.06 3.14
CA LEU A 163 3.40 8.08 4.16
C LEU A 163 2.45 8.66 5.19
N ALA A 164 1.63 7.79 5.77
CA ALA A 164 0.84 8.06 6.97
C ALA A 164 0.93 6.89 7.95
N ASP A 165 0.65 7.14 9.22
CA ASP A 165 0.87 6.21 10.31
C ASP A 165 -0.31 6.13 11.27
N VAL A 166 -0.40 5.01 11.98
CA VAL A 166 -1.32 4.84 13.11
C VAL A 166 -0.71 5.47 14.37
N ASP A 167 0.62 5.33 14.54
CA ASP A 167 1.37 5.83 15.68
C ASP A 167 2.72 6.41 15.27
N GLU A 168 3.01 7.64 15.69
CA GLU A 168 4.23 8.37 15.34
C GLU A 168 5.53 7.66 15.78
N ASN A 169 5.52 6.96 16.91
CA ASN A 169 6.68 6.19 17.37
C ASN A 169 6.90 4.96 16.48
N GLY A 170 5.82 4.21 16.20
CA GLY A 170 5.84 3.08 15.28
C GLY A 170 6.33 3.47 13.90
N HIS A 171 5.89 4.62 13.38
CA HIS A 171 6.37 5.19 12.12
C HIS A 171 7.89 5.39 12.10
N ARG A 172 8.43 6.08 13.13
CA ARG A 172 9.88 6.32 13.21
C ARG A 172 10.70 5.03 13.31
N GLU A 173 10.23 4.08 14.12
CA GLU A 173 10.88 2.77 14.28
C GLU A 173 10.83 1.97 12.98
N ALA A 174 9.70 1.97 12.27
CA ALA A 174 9.55 1.28 10.99
C ALA A 174 10.48 1.85 9.92
N ILE A 175 10.58 3.18 9.77
CA ILE A 175 11.50 3.81 8.82
C ILE A 175 12.95 3.48 9.16
N ALA A 176 13.34 3.51 10.44
CA ALA A 176 14.68 3.16 10.85
C ALA A 176 15.01 1.69 10.52
N ALA A 177 14.09 0.76 10.82
CA ALA A 177 14.25 -0.65 10.52
C ALA A 177 14.37 -0.91 9.00
N MET A 178 13.48 -0.34 8.19
CA MET A 178 13.52 -0.47 6.73
C MET A 178 14.83 0.04 6.14
N ARG A 179 15.35 1.18 6.66
CA ARG A 179 16.67 1.71 6.25
C ARG A 179 17.80 0.76 6.59
N ASP A 180 17.80 0.19 7.80
CA ASP A 180 18.82 -0.75 8.25
C ASP A 180 18.81 -2.06 7.44
N GLU A 181 17.65 -2.44 6.91
CA GLU A 181 17.45 -3.58 6.02
C GLU A 181 17.91 -3.31 4.57
N GLY A 182 18.17 -2.06 4.21
CA GLY A 182 18.67 -1.68 2.88
C GLY A 182 17.64 -1.02 1.97
N ILE A 183 16.44 -0.70 2.48
CA ILE A 183 15.45 0.10 1.73
C ILE A 183 15.92 1.55 1.68
N VAL A 184 15.91 2.12 0.48
CA VAL A 184 16.29 3.53 0.28
C VAL A 184 15.15 4.44 0.75
N ILE A 185 15.45 5.41 1.60
CA ILE A 185 14.46 6.40 2.06
C ILE A 185 14.65 7.69 1.26
N HIS A 186 13.60 8.10 0.54
CA HIS A 186 13.59 9.27 -0.35
C HIS A 186 12.63 10.34 0.14
#